data_1ab0e72e5ef1cc5fb78d8a1837520bf2
#
_entry.id   1ab0e72e5ef1cc5fb78d8a1837520bf2
#
_cell.length_a   1.000
_cell.length_b   1.000
_cell.length_c   1.000
_cell.angle_alpha   90.00
_cell.angle_beta   90.00
_cell.angle_gamma   90.00
#
_symmetry.space_group_name_H-M   'P 1'
#
loop_
_entity.id
_entity.type
_entity.pdbx_description
1 polymer ?
#
loop_
_entity_poly.entity_id
_entity_poly.type
_entity_poly.pdbx_seq_one_letter_code
_entity_poly.pdbx_strand_id
1 'polypeptide(L)'
;MNDLTIYDTLAESWWQAGSKLHMLARMNPARFAYFDTIVGHWQGLRVLDLGCGGGLTTACLVQRGVTVVGVDLSRASLHVASRHGRGHGHPKSVFACGRAESLPFADASFDIVWCTDVLEHLSDLPAAIAQIARVLKPGGLFLYDTINRTWLSRPLVIWFWEYLAGLAPRGTHDWRLFIRPQELRRLLTQHDMQCGAIRGMLPVWLSPRQGWCFRLVRYTGILYLGYAVKQVEESSSYAVSSRAETQTR
;
A
#
# COMPACT_ATOMS: atom_id res chain seq x y z
N MET A 1 -11.47 -10.20 14.41
CA MET A 1 -11.53 -10.18 12.94
C MET A 1 -12.00 -8.79 12.57
N ASN A 2 -11.29 -8.07 11.72
CA ASN A 2 -11.70 -6.73 11.29
C ASN A 2 -13.03 -6.83 10.54
N ASP A 3 -13.95 -5.94 10.84
CA ASP A 3 -15.21 -5.84 10.09
C ASP A 3 -15.00 -4.97 8.84
N LEU A 4 -14.71 -5.60 7.73
CA LEU A 4 -14.50 -4.91 6.46
C LEU A 4 -15.82 -4.55 5.74
N THR A 5 -16.99 -5.02 6.23
CA THR A 5 -18.29 -4.66 5.65
C THR A 5 -18.62 -3.19 5.83
N ILE A 6 -17.94 -2.52 6.76
CA ILE A 6 -18.06 -1.08 6.99
C ILE A 6 -17.68 -0.26 5.75
N TYR A 7 -16.75 -0.75 4.92
CA TYR A 7 -16.35 -0.08 3.68
C TYR A 7 -17.46 -0.14 2.62
N ASP A 8 -18.26 -1.21 2.59
CA ASP A 8 -19.46 -1.29 1.75
C ASP A 8 -20.54 -0.32 2.24
N THR A 9 -20.78 -0.30 3.55
CA THR A 9 -21.79 0.57 4.17
C THR A 9 -21.48 2.06 4.00
N LEU A 10 -20.20 2.44 4.10
CA LEU A 10 -19.74 3.82 4.00
C LEU A 10 -19.26 4.22 2.60
N ALA A 11 -19.42 3.38 1.59
CA ALA A 11 -18.82 3.59 0.27
C ALA A 11 -19.11 4.96 -0.35
N GLU A 12 -20.35 5.44 -0.28
CA GLU A 12 -20.73 6.76 -0.82
C GLU A 12 -20.03 7.94 -0.12
N SER A 13 -19.46 7.72 1.06
CA SER A 13 -18.80 8.78 1.82
C SER A 13 -17.30 8.96 1.47
N TRP A 14 -16.70 8.13 0.62
CA TRP A 14 -15.28 8.22 0.26
C TRP A 14 -14.84 9.63 -0.15
N TRP A 15 -15.65 10.31 -0.95
CA TRP A 15 -15.34 11.64 -1.50
C TRP A 15 -16.05 12.79 -0.75
N GLN A 16 -16.78 12.49 0.30
CA GLN A 16 -17.45 13.51 1.11
C GLN A 16 -16.46 14.14 2.08
N ALA A 17 -16.21 15.44 1.92
CA ALA A 17 -15.34 16.19 2.82
C ALA A 17 -15.82 16.05 4.28
N GLY A 18 -14.91 15.72 5.19
CA GLY A 18 -15.20 15.52 6.61
C GLY A 18 -15.68 14.11 6.99
N SER A 19 -15.92 13.22 6.02
CA SER A 19 -16.18 11.82 6.34
C SER A 19 -14.95 11.11 6.89
N LYS A 20 -15.16 10.00 7.62
CA LYS A 20 -14.07 9.19 8.17
C LYS A 20 -13.22 8.55 7.08
N LEU A 21 -13.81 8.13 5.97
CA LEU A 21 -13.08 7.57 4.84
C LEU A 21 -12.28 8.64 4.10
N HIS A 22 -12.83 9.85 3.97
CA HIS A 22 -12.09 10.97 3.35
C HIS A 22 -10.86 11.41 4.18
N MET A 23 -10.82 11.06 5.47
CA MET A 23 -9.63 11.30 6.32
C MET A 23 -8.39 10.58 5.77
N LEU A 24 -8.54 9.43 5.13
CA LEU A 24 -7.44 8.70 4.49
C LEU A 24 -6.77 9.51 3.38
N ALA A 25 -7.53 10.36 2.67
CA ALA A 25 -6.96 11.28 1.67
C ALA A 25 -5.96 12.28 2.29
N ARG A 26 -6.12 12.63 3.57
CA ARG A 26 -5.21 13.55 4.28
C ARG A 26 -3.85 12.95 4.60
N MET A 27 -3.70 11.61 4.47
CA MET A 27 -2.42 10.91 4.59
C MET A 27 -1.60 11.00 3.30
N ASN A 28 -2.27 11.14 2.14
CA ASN A 28 -1.61 11.13 0.84
C ASN A 28 -0.51 12.18 0.67
N PRO A 29 -0.62 13.44 1.13
CA PRO A 29 0.49 14.39 1.04
C PRO A 29 1.78 13.89 1.72
N ALA A 30 1.68 13.25 2.89
CA ALA A 30 2.83 12.70 3.59
C ALA A 30 3.39 11.44 2.88
N ARG A 31 2.50 10.56 2.37
CA ARG A 31 2.87 9.38 1.58
C ARG A 31 3.65 9.77 0.34
N PHE A 32 3.10 10.68 -0.46
CA PHE A 32 3.75 11.15 -1.68
C PHE A 32 5.03 11.92 -1.40
N ALA A 33 5.09 12.73 -0.32
CA ALA A 33 6.33 13.40 0.08
C ALA A 33 7.49 12.41 0.34
N TYR A 34 7.20 11.19 0.77
CA TYR A 34 8.20 10.13 0.93
C TYR A 34 8.42 9.35 -0.37
N PHE A 35 7.36 8.86 -0.98
CA PHE A 35 7.48 7.96 -2.13
C PHE A 35 7.95 8.66 -3.41
N ASP A 36 7.69 9.96 -3.57
CA ASP A 36 8.24 10.76 -4.69
C ASP A 36 9.78 10.76 -4.66
N THR A 37 10.40 10.69 -3.47
CA THR A 37 11.88 10.60 -3.36
C THR A 37 12.43 9.22 -3.73
N ILE A 38 11.59 8.18 -3.72
CA ILE A 38 11.97 6.79 -4.04
C ILE A 38 11.75 6.50 -5.51
N VAL A 39 10.58 6.88 -6.04
CA VAL A 39 10.20 6.59 -7.43
C VAL A 39 10.91 7.52 -8.41
N GLY A 40 11.12 8.78 -8.03
CA GLY A 40 11.76 9.81 -8.85
C GLY A 40 10.91 10.21 -10.06
N HIS A 41 10.63 9.29 -10.99
CA HIS A 41 9.85 9.56 -12.20
C HIS A 41 8.67 8.61 -12.33
N TRP A 42 7.45 9.16 -12.27
CA TRP A 42 6.21 8.39 -12.26
C TRP A 42 5.63 8.13 -13.66
N GLN A 43 5.83 9.09 -14.57
CA GLN A 43 5.14 9.09 -15.86
C GLN A 43 5.39 7.81 -16.65
N GLY A 44 4.31 7.21 -17.14
CA GLY A 44 4.35 6.01 -17.98
C GLY A 44 4.42 4.70 -17.19
N LEU A 45 4.63 4.73 -15.88
CA LEU A 45 4.65 3.52 -15.05
C LEU A 45 3.26 2.89 -14.95
N ARG A 46 3.22 1.56 -14.79
CA ARG A 46 2.02 0.79 -14.52
C ARG A 46 1.96 0.44 -13.03
N VAL A 47 0.96 0.95 -12.35
CA VAL A 47 0.80 0.84 -10.89
C VAL A 47 -0.41 -0.02 -10.55
N LEU A 48 -0.23 -0.97 -9.63
CA LEU A 48 -1.31 -1.65 -8.93
C LEU A 48 -1.59 -0.87 -7.63
N ASP A 49 -2.79 -0.30 -7.50
CA ASP A 49 -3.30 0.30 -6.25
C ASP A 49 -4.11 -0.78 -5.52
N LEU A 50 -3.44 -1.50 -4.62
CA LEU A 50 -3.98 -2.63 -3.87
C LEU A 50 -4.69 -2.14 -2.61
N GLY A 51 -5.99 -2.44 -2.48
CA GLY A 51 -6.88 -1.86 -1.48
C GLY A 51 -7.27 -0.42 -1.83
N CYS A 52 -7.59 -0.17 -3.11
CA CYS A 52 -7.83 1.18 -3.62
C CYS A 52 -9.08 1.88 -3.06
N GLY A 53 -9.99 1.15 -2.39
CA GLY A 53 -11.23 1.69 -1.83
C GLY A 53 -12.02 2.50 -2.86
N GLY A 54 -12.43 3.71 -2.47
CA GLY A 54 -13.13 4.67 -3.34
C GLY A 54 -12.24 5.43 -4.33
N GLY A 55 -10.96 5.06 -4.48
CA GLY A 55 -10.06 5.61 -5.49
C GLY A 55 -9.37 6.93 -5.11
N LEU A 56 -9.32 7.29 -3.83
CA LEU A 56 -8.67 8.53 -3.37
C LEU A 56 -7.19 8.59 -3.74
N THR A 57 -6.45 7.51 -3.51
CA THR A 57 -5.04 7.40 -3.87
C THR A 57 -4.87 7.20 -5.38
N THR A 58 -5.73 6.39 -6.00
CA THR A 58 -5.76 6.20 -7.46
C THR A 58 -5.80 7.53 -8.20
N ALA A 59 -6.64 8.48 -7.77
CA ALA A 59 -6.74 9.81 -8.40
C ALA A 59 -5.40 10.59 -8.32
N CYS A 60 -4.73 10.54 -7.17
CA CYS A 60 -3.41 11.17 -6.99
C CYS A 60 -2.32 10.51 -7.86
N LEU A 61 -2.38 9.20 -8.04
CA LEU A 61 -1.47 8.43 -8.89
C LEU A 61 -1.68 8.80 -10.37
N VAL A 62 -2.93 8.83 -10.85
CA VAL A 62 -3.25 9.19 -12.24
C VAL A 62 -2.76 10.59 -12.59
N GLN A 63 -2.85 11.56 -11.65
CA GLN A 63 -2.31 12.91 -11.84
C GLN A 63 -0.80 12.94 -12.05
N ARG A 64 -0.06 11.89 -11.65
CA ARG A 64 1.37 11.70 -11.89
C ARG A 64 1.69 11.05 -13.26
N GLY A 65 0.69 10.82 -14.08
CA GLY A 65 0.85 10.28 -15.43
C GLY A 65 1.03 8.77 -15.51
N VAL A 66 0.72 8.03 -14.43
CA VAL A 66 0.79 6.57 -14.41
C VAL A 66 -0.51 5.94 -14.93
N THR A 67 -0.42 4.68 -15.38
CA THR A 67 -1.59 3.82 -15.63
C THR A 67 -1.87 3.03 -14.36
N VAL A 68 -3.09 3.14 -13.80
CA VAL A 68 -3.44 2.51 -12.54
C VAL A 68 -4.45 1.39 -12.73
N VAL A 69 -4.18 0.26 -12.10
CA VAL A 69 -5.17 -0.79 -11.84
C VAL A 69 -5.47 -0.79 -10.35
N GLY A 70 -6.69 -0.43 -9.97
CA GLY A 70 -7.17 -0.48 -8.58
C GLY A 70 -7.80 -1.83 -8.27
N VAL A 71 -7.44 -2.44 -7.16
CA VAL A 71 -8.06 -3.68 -6.66
C VAL A 71 -8.56 -3.47 -5.25
N ASP A 72 -9.79 -3.90 -4.98
CA ASP A 72 -10.40 -3.87 -3.65
C ASP A 72 -11.39 -5.03 -3.49
N LEU A 73 -11.70 -5.41 -2.26
CA LEU A 73 -12.74 -6.39 -1.94
C LEU A 73 -14.15 -5.79 -2.02
N SER A 74 -14.29 -4.52 -1.66
CA SER A 74 -15.57 -3.80 -1.61
C SER A 74 -16.04 -3.40 -3.01
N ARG A 75 -17.03 -4.12 -3.54
CA ARG A 75 -17.66 -3.76 -4.82
C ARG A 75 -18.33 -2.39 -4.77
N ALA A 76 -18.88 -2.00 -3.64
CA ALA A 76 -19.50 -0.70 -3.44
C ALA A 76 -18.45 0.42 -3.55
N SER A 77 -17.30 0.28 -2.88
CA SER A 77 -16.19 1.21 -2.98
C SER A 77 -15.65 1.32 -4.42
N LEU A 78 -15.47 0.19 -5.12
CA LEU A 78 -15.04 0.17 -6.53
C LEU A 78 -16.03 0.86 -7.46
N HIS A 79 -17.33 0.75 -7.20
CA HIS A 79 -18.35 1.47 -7.95
C HIS A 79 -18.16 2.98 -7.81
N VAL A 80 -17.93 3.47 -6.59
CA VAL A 80 -17.65 4.88 -6.30
C VAL A 80 -16.36 5.32 -6.99
N ALA A 81 -15.28 4.53 -6.87
CA ALA A 81 -14.00 4.81 -7.52
C ALA A 81 -14.13 4.95 -9.04
N SER A 82 -14.85 4.00 -9.68
CA SER A 82 -15.10 4.01 -11.13
C SER A 82 -15.95 5.19 -11.57
N ARG A 83 -16.99 5.54 -10.81
CA ARG A 83 -17.85 6.68 -11.08
C ARG A 83 -17.07 8.00 -11.00
N HIS A 84 -16.27 8.15 -9.94
CA HIS A 84 -15.46 9.35 -9.72
C HIS A 84 -14.35 9.49 -10.79
N GLY A 85 -13.65 8.41 -11.11
CA GLY A 85 -12.61 8.40 -12.15
C GLY A 85 -13.13 8.81 -13.52
N ARG A 86 -14.31 8.31 -13.93
CA ARG A 86 -14.96 8.72 -15.19
C ARG A 86 -15.37 10.19 -15.18
N GLY A 87 -15.93 10.66 -14.07
CA GLY A 87 -16.40 12.05 -13.94
C GLY A 87 -15.27 13.08 -13.97
N HIS A 88 -14.05 12.70 -13.63
CA HIS A 88 -12.88 13.59 -13.59
C HIS A 88 -11.87 13.33 -14.72
N GLY A 89 -12.27 12.59 -15.75
CA GLY A 89 -11.44 12.39 -16.94
C GLY A 89 -10.19 11.54 -16.68
N HIS A 90 -10.29 10.52 -15.83
CA HIS A 90 -9.20 9.57 -15.54
C HIS A 90 -9.32 8.26 -16.37
N PRO A 91 -9.16 8.30 -17.70
CA PRO A 91 -9.34 7.12 -18.56
C PRO A 91 -8.25 6.04 -18.33
N LYS A 92 -7.19 6.38 -17.63
CA LYS A 92 -6.04 5.51 -17.35
C LYS A 92 -6.20 4.68 -16.06
N SER A 93 -7.38 4.68 -15.42
CA SER A 93 -7.68 3.86 -14.25
C SER A 93 -8.69 2.77 -14.59
N VAL A 94 -8.38 1.54 -14.21
CA VAL A 94 -9.27 0.38 -14.29
C VAL A 94 -9.43 -0.19 -12.89
N PHE A 95 -10.63 -0.65 -12.53
CA PHE A 95 -10.92 -1.18 -11.21
C PHE A 95 -11.40 -2.63 -11.30
N ALA A 96 -10.90 -3.49 -10.43
CA ALA A 96 -11.26 -4.90 -10.35
C ALA A 96 -11.52 -5.33 -8.91
N CYS A 97 -12.54 -6.15 -8.70
CA CYS A 97 -12.79 -6.79 -7.41
C CYS A 97 -11.86 -8.00 -7.27
N GLY A 98 -11.08 -8.04 -6.18
CA GLY A 98 -10.13 -9.10 -5.95
C GLY A 98 -9.54 -9.09 -4.55
N ARG A 99 -8.93 -10.22 -4.17
CA ARG A 99 -8.23 -10.40 -2.89
C ARG A 99 -6.73 -10.20 -3.09
N ALA A 100 -6.08 -9.60 -2.09
CA ALA A 100 -4.61 -9.44 -2.09
C ALA A 100 -3.89 -10.79 -2.12
N GLU A 101 -4.49 -11.81 -1.52
CA GLU A 101 -3.94 -13.17 -1.43
C GLU A 101 -4.08 -13.98 -2.75
N SER A 102 -4.84 -13.45 -3.74
CA SER A 102 -5.06 -14.11 -5.04
C SER A 102 -5.30 -13.07 -6.12
N LEU A 103 -4.24 -12.45 -6.61
CA LEU A 103 -4.31 -11.38 -7.61
C LEU A 103 -4.50 -11.94 -9.02
N PRO A 104 -5.53 -11.50 -9.78
CA PRO A 104 -5.86 -12.02 -11.11
C PRO A 104 -4.98 -11.40 -12.21
N PHE A 105 -3.70 -11.30 -11.98
CA PHE A 105 -2.75 -10.71 -12.93
C PHE A 105 -1.61 -11.68 -13.21
N ALA A 106 -1.05 -11.59 -14.40
CA ALA A 106 0.16 -12.32 -14.77
C ALA A 106 1.36 -11.84 -13.94
N ASP A 107 2.39 -12.69 -13.88
CA ASP A 107 3.66 -12.37 -13.25
C ASP A 107 4.30 -11.14 -13.91
N ALA A 108 5.07 -10.38 -13.17
CA ALA A 108 5.83 -9.24 -13.68
C ALA A 108 4.97 -8.22 -14.47
N SER A 109 3.75 -7.94 -14.00
CA SER A 109 2.78 -7.07 -14.69
C SER A 109 2.91 -5.60 -14.31
N PHE A 110 3.48 -5.26 -13.14
CA PHE A 110 3.47 -3.92 -12.60
C PHE A 110 4.87 -3.41 -12.28
N ASP A 111 5.10 -2.13 -12.55
CA ASP A 111 6.32 -1.43 -12.15
C ASP A 111 6.28 -1.09 -10.66
N ILE A 112 5.08 -0.79 -10.15
CA ILE A 112 4.85 -0.45 -8.75
C ILE A 112 3.59 -1.18 -8.25
N VAL A 113 3.66 -1.72 -7.02
CA VAL A 113 2.51 -2.04 -6.19
C VAL A 113 2.44 -1.02 -5.06
N TRP A 114 1.38 -0.24 -5.03
CA TRP A 114 1.03 0.67 -3.95
C TRP A 114 0.01 -0.03 -3.04
N CYS A 115 0.29 -0.11 -1.74
CA CYS A 115 -0.56 -0.80 -0.78
C CYS A 115 -0.51 -0.04 0.56
N THR A 116 -1.48 0.81 0.80
CA THR A 116 -1.53 1.66 1.99
C THR A 116 -2.84 1.48 2.75
N ASP A 117 -2.78 1.43 4.08
CA ASP A 117 -3.92 1.12 4.98
C ASP A 117 -4.59 -0.24 4.66
N VAL A 118 -3.82 -1.26 4.27
CA VAL A 118 -4.35 -2.56 3.83
C VAL A 118 -3.72 -3.74 4.57
N LEU A 119 -2.40 -3.74 4.74
CA LEU A 119 -1.65 -4.91 5.23
C LEU A 119 -2.15 -5.37 6.61
N GLU A 120 -2.51 -4.45 7.49
CA GLU A 120 -3.07 -4.70 8.83
C GLU A 120 -4.50 -5.26 8.81
N HIS A 121 -5.10 -5.35 7.64
CA HIS A 121 -6.45 -5.91 7.47
C HIS A 121 -6.45 -7.32 6.85
N LEU A 122 -5.30 -7.78 6.36
CA LEU A 122 -5.16 -9.05 5.67
C LEU A 122 -5.20 -10.22 6.65
N SER A 123 -5.95 -11.26 6.30
CA SER A 123 -6.02 -12.50 7.06
C SER A 123 -4.82 -13.43 6.82
N ASP A 124 -4.24 -13.37 5.62
CA ASP A 124 -3.05 -14.13 5.20
C ASP A 124 -2.02 -13.19 4.57
N LEU A 125 -1.28 -12.51 5.43
CA LEU A 125 -0.22 -11.59 5.01
C LEU A 125 0.87 -12.30 4.19
N PRO A 126 1.37 -13.51 4.54
CA PRO A 126 2.33 -14.23 3.71
C PRO A 126 1.85 -14.47 2.29
N ALA A 127 0.62 -14.95 2.09
CA ALA A 127 0.06 -15.16 0.77
C ALA A 127 -0.05 -13.86 -0.03
N ALA A 128 -0.46 -12.76 0.61
CA ALA A 128 -0.53 -11.46 -0.04
C ALA A 128 0.85 -10.95 -0.47
N ILE A 129 1.88 -11.08 0.38
CA ILE A 129 3.26 -10.68 0.03
C ILE A 129 3.79 -11.53 -1.14
N ALA A 130 3.50 -12.84 -1.18
CA ALA A 130 3.85 -13.70 -2.31
C ALA A 130 3.22 -13.21 -3.61
N GLN A 131 1.94 -12.81 -3.58
CA GLN A 131 1.25 -12.29 -4.76
C GLN A 131 1.79 -10.92 -5.18
N ILE A 132 2.08 -10.03 -4.24
CA ILE A 132 2.70 -8.72 -4.51
C ILE A 132 4.06 -8.93 -5.20
N ALA A 133 4.90 -9.79 -4.66
CA ALA A 133 6.20 -10.11 -5.26
C ALA A 133 6.05 -10.72 -6.67
N ARG A 134 5.09 -11.63 -6.87
CA ARG A 134 4.82 -12.28 -8.16
C ARG A 134 4.44 -11.27 -9.24
N VAL A 135 3.52 -10.35 -8.95
CA VAL A 135 3.01 -9.42 -9.96
C VAL A 135 3.95 -8.23 -10.23
N LEU A 136 4.92 -7.97 -9.34
CA LEU A 136 5.95 -6.98 -9.57
C LEU A 136 6.95 -7.45 -10.63
N LYS A 137 7.33 -6.54 -11.51
CA LYS A 137 8.46 -6.73 -12.43
C LYS A 137 9.77 -6.84 -11.64
N PRO A 138 10.80 -7.54 -12.15
CA PRO A 138 12.17 -7.39 -11.64
C PRO A 138 12.56 -5.91 -11.60
N GLY A 139 13.12 -5.44 -10.49
CA GLY A 139 13.40 -4.03 -10.23
C GLY A 139 12.19 -3.19 -9.82
N GLY A 140 10.99 -3.77 -9.83
CA GLY A 140 9.74 -3.08 -9.44
C GLY A 140 9.69 -2.74 -7.95
N LEU A 141 8.88 -1.74 -7.61
CA LEU A 141 8.77 -1.18 -6.27
C LEU A 141 7.47 -1.63 -5.58
N PHE A 142 7.60 -2.10 -4.36
CA PHE A 142 6.50 -2.22 -3.41
C PHE A 142 6.52 -1.02 -2.46
N LEU A 143 5.49 -0.19 -2.52
CA LEU A 143 5.32 1.00 -1.67
C LEU A 143 4.17 0.74 -0.70
N TYR A 144 4.44 0.84 0.59
CA TYR A 144 3.47 0.45 1.60
C TYR A 144 3.47 1.38 2.82
N ASP A 145 2.35 1.42 3.52
CA ASP A 145 2.31 1.77 4.92
C ASP A 145 1.46 0.77 5.70
N THR A 146 1.61 0.78 7.01
CA THR A 146 0.82 -0.05 7.92
C THR A 146 1.03 0.38 9.37
N ILE A 147 0.31 -0.26 10.30
CA ILE A 147 0.35 0.02 11.72
C ILE A 147 1.32 -0.95 12.41
N ASN A 148 2.25 -0.38 13.20
CA ASN A 148 3.21 -1.17 13.96
C ASN A 148 2.55 -1.82 15.18
N ARG A 149 2.78 -3.12 15.40
CA ARG A 149 2.32 -3.85 16.58
C ARG A 149 3.18 -3.54 17.81
N THR A 150 2.94 -2.40 18.42
CA THR A 150 3.54 -1.98 19.68
C THR A 150 2.48 -1.89 20.77
N TRP A 151 2.92 -1.87 22.03
CA TRP A 151 2.00 -1.64 23.15
C TRP A 151 1.34 -0.25 23.08
N LEU A 152 2.03 0.73 22.50
CA LEU A 152 1.54 2.10 22.35
C LEU A 152 0.53 2.25 21.21
N SER A 153 0.68 1.51 20.12
CA SER A 153 -0.23 1.60 18.99
C SER A 153 -1.65 1.10 19.33
N ARG A 154 -1.76 0.16 20.27
CA ARG A 154 -3.06 -0.38 20.68
C ARG A 154 -4.00 0.71 21.27
N PRO A 155 -3.63 1.46 22.34
CA PRO A 155 -4.49 2.52 22.85
C PRO A 155 -4.64 3.71 21.89
N LEU A 156 -3.60 4.07 21.14
CA LEU A 156 -3.66 5.23 20.25
C LEU A 156 -4.50 4.98 19.01
N VAL A 157 -4.33 3.85 18.32
CA VAL A 157 -5.06 3.57 17.08
C VAL A 157 -6.47 3.10 17.39
N ILE A 158 -6.64 2.11 18.25
CA ILE A 158 -7.95 1.53 18.52
C ILE A 158 -8.78 2.46 19.40
N TRP A 159 -8.22 2.97 20.49
CA TRP A 159 -8.99 3.75 21.46
C TRP A 159 -9.12 5.21 21.10
N PHE A 160 -8.01 5.87 20.80
CA PHE A 160 -8.02 7.30 20.53
C PHE A 160 -8.53 7.61 19.12
N TRP A 161 -8.03 6.94 18.07
CA TRP A 161 -8.43 7.27 16.69
C TRP A 161 -9.84 6.83 16.35
N GLU A 162 -10.24 5.62 16.74
CA GLU A 162 -11.58 5.11 16.42
C GLU A 162 -12.67 5.73 17.31
N TYR A 163 -12.41 5.91 18.62
CA TYR A 163 -13.45 6.27 19.57
C TYR A 163 -13.44 7.75 19.96
N LEU A 164 -12.26 8.38 20.08
CA LEU A 164 -12.16 9.75 20.58
C LEU A 164 -11.97 10.78 19.47
N ALA A 165 -10.99 10.58 18.57
CA ALA A 165 -10.68 11.53 17.50
C ALA A 165 -11.53 11.32 16.24
N GLY A 166 -12.20 10.17 16.10
CA GLY A 166 -13.02 9.83 14.92
C GLY A 166 -12.26 9.79 13.59
N LEU A 167 -10.94 9.51 13.65
CA LEU A 167 -10.08 9.45 12.48
C LEU A 167 -10.28 8.18 11.64
N ALA A 168 -10.82 7.12 12.25
CA ALA A 168 -11.18 5.88 11.59
C ALA A 168 -12.58 5.41 12.04
N PRO A 169 -13.29 4.59 11.24
CA PRO A 169 -14.50 3.94 11.68
C PRO A 169 -14.23 2.99 12.85
N ARG A 170 -15.19 2.85 13.76
CA ARG A 170 -15.05 1.97 14.94
C ARG A 170 -15.02 0.49 14.50
N GLY A 171 -14.10 -0.30 15.10
CA GLY A 171 -14.03 -1.75 14.86
C GLY A 171 -13.27 -2.14 13.60
N THR A 172 -12.64 -1.20 12.90
CA THR A 172 -11.85 -1.49 11.68
C THR A 172 -10.48 -2.11 11.98
N HIS A 173 -9.96 -1.96 13.20
CA HIS A 173 -8.62 -2.43 13.52
C HIS A 173 -8.63 -3.53 14.59
N ASP A 174 -7.87 -4.59 14.31
CA ASP A 174 -7.51 -5.63 15.28
C ASP A 174 -6.01 -5.58 15.55
N TRP A 175 -5.60 -5.23 16.76
CA TRP A 175 -4.20 -5.10 17.14
C TRP A 175 -3.35 -6.34 16.83
N ARG A 176 -3.94 -7.53 16.83
CA ARG A 176 -3.25 -8.78 16.52
C ARG A 176 -2.75 -8.85 15.07
N LEU A 177 -3.41 -8.11 14.18
CA LEU A 177 -3.06 -8.02 12.75
C LEU A 177 -2.06 -6.89 12.46
N PHE A 178 -1.75 -6.02 13.42
CA PHE A 178 -0.70 -5.02 13.24
C PHE A 178 0.64 -5.69 13.03
N ILE A 179 1.53 -5.07 12.26
CA ILE A 179 2.71 -5.72 11.71
C ILE A 179 3.97 -5.03 12.22
N ARG A 180 4.88 -5.77 12.84
CA ARG A 180 6.19 -5.21 13.20
C ARG A 180 7.07 -5.06 11.97
N PRO A 181 7.87 -3.98 11.86
CA PRO A 181 8.75 -3.78 10.70
C PRO A 181 9.68 -4.98 10.41
N GLN A 182 10.15 -5.65 11.46
CA GLN A 182 11.02 -6.84 11.32
C GLN A 182 10.27 -8.06 10.76
N GLU A 183 8.99 -8.23 11.12
CA GLU A 183 8.14 -9.31 10.59
C GLU A 183 7.89 -9.11 9.09
N LEU A 184 7.51 -7.89 8.70
CA LEU A 184 7.30 -7.55 7.30
C LEU A 184 8.60 -7.69 6.49
N ARG A 185 9.73 -7.22 7.03
CA ARG A 185 11.04 -7.37 6.38
C ARG A 185 11.37 -8.84 6.11
N ARG A 186 11.15 -9.74 7.07
CA ARG A 186 11.41 -11.18 6.89
C ARG A 186 10.56 -11.76 5.76
N LEU A 187 9.26 -11.44 5.73
CA LEU A 187 8.37 -11.90 4.66
C LEU A 187 8.82 -11.37 3.29
N LEU A 188 9.16 -10.09 3.19
CA LEU A 188 9.62 -9.49 1.95
C LEU A 188 10.92 -10.14 1.45
N THR A 189 11.88 -10.37 2.35
CA THR A 189 13.16 -11.02 2.00
C THR A 189 12.98 -12.47 1.52
N GLN A 190 11.97 -13.21 2.02
CA GLN A 190 11.64 -14.56 1.55
C GLN A 190 11.17 -14.60 0.09
N HIS A 191 10.79 -13.45 -0.47
CA HIS A 191 10.33 -13.30 -1.85
C HIS A 191 11.25 -12.38 -2.67
N ASP A 192 12.54 -12.38 -2.37
CA ASP A 192 13.59 -11.64 -3.09
C ASP A 192 13.31 -10.12 -3.19
N MET A 193 12.67 -9.58 -2.15
CA MET A 193 12.40 -8.15 -2.06
C MET A 193 13.34 -7.48 -1.06
N GLN A 194 14.20 -6.61 -1.55
CA GLN A 194 15.13 -5.82 -0.76
C GLN A 194 14.42 -4.62 -0.13
N CYS A 195 14.34 -4.61 1.20
CA CYS A 195 13.70 -3.52 1.94
C CYS A 195 14.57 -2.27 2.00
N GLY A 196 13.97 -1.12 1.70
CA GLY A 196 14.58 0.18 1.91
C GLY A 196 14.34 0.75 3.31
N ALA A 197 14.63 2.04 3.46
CA ALA A 197 14.41 2.75 4.71
C ALA A 197 12.91 2.86 5.02
N ILE A 198 12.57 2.91 6.31
CA ILE A 198 11.21 3.18 6.77
C ILE A 198 11.13 4.56 7.43
N ARG A 199 9.96 5.18 7.40
CA ARG A 199 9.63 6.44 8.09
C ARG A 199 8.36 6.26 8.88
N GLY A 200 8.25 6.93 10.01
CA GLY A 200 6.99 7.05 10.72
C GLY A 200 6.10 8.11 10.10
N MET A 201 4.81 8.01 10.37
CA MET A 201 3.82 9.03 10.03
C MET A 201 2.89 9.23 11.23
N LEU A 202 2.66 10.48 11.60
CA LEU A 202 1.81 10.81 12.74
C LEU A 202 0.80 11.90 12.36
N PRO A 203 -0.42 11.81 12.89
CA PRO A 203 -1.40 12.87 12.77
C PRO A 203 -0.98 14.09 13.61
N VAL A 204 -1.14 15.28 13.05
CA VAL A 204 -0.89 16.56 13.68
C VAL A 204 -2.13 17.43 13.53
N TRP A 205 -2.64 17.95 14.61
CA TRP A 205 -3.72 18.92 14.57
C TRP A 205 -3.18 20.31 14.25
N LEU A 206 -3.63 20.92 13.19
CA LEU A 206 -3.15 22.23 12.76
C LEU A 206 -4.00 23.38 13.34
N SER A 207 -5.31 23.32 13.13
CA SER A 207 -6.26 24.34 13.59
C SER A 207 -7.69 23.87 13.36
N PRO A 208 -8.71 24.52 13.96
CA PRO A 208 -10.12 24.22 13.70
C PRO A 208 -10.52 24.32 12.22
N ARG A 209 -9.85 25.19 11.44
CA ARG A 209 -10.13 25.35 10.01
C ARG A 209 -9.44 24.31 9.12
N GLN A 210 -8.21 23.91 9.48
CA GLN A 210 -7.40 22.98 8.69
C GLN A 210 -7.57 21.52 9.12
N GLY A 211 -7.94 21.29 10.40
CA GLY A 211 -8.13 19.96 10.97
C GLY A 211 -6.84 19.16 11.09
N TRP A 212 -6.96 17.84 11.01
CA TRP A 212 -5.85 16.90 11.05
C TRP A 212 -5.07 16.90 9.73
N CYS A 213 -3.75 16.85 9.81
CA CYS A 213 -2.85 16.49 8.71
C CYS A 213 -1.88 15.41 9.20
N PHE A 214 -1.10 14.83 8.30
CA PHE A 214 -0.11 13.83 8.65
C PHE A 214 1.29 14.31 8.27
N ARG A 215 2.27 14.04 9.13
CA ARG A 215 3.67 14.41 8.91
C ARG A 215 4.58 13.21 9.06
N LEU A 216 5.61 13.19 8.24
CA LEU A 216 6.69 12.22 8.33
C LEU A 216 7.56 12.51 9.56
N VAL A 217 7.90 11.46 10.28
CA VAL A 217 8.75 11.50 11.47
C VAL A 217 9.76 10.35 11.44
N ARG A 218 10.76 10.40 12.32
CA ARG A 218 11.69 9.27 12.48
C ARG A 218 11.12 8.14 13.30
N TYR A 219 10.21 8.43 14.20
CA TYR A 219 9.60 7.45 15.10
C TYR A 219 8.58 6.58 14.36
N THR A 220 8.82 5.28 14.31
CA THR A 220 8.02 4.28 13.59
C THR A 220 7.12 3.43 14.51
N GLY A 221 6.92 3.84 15.74
CA GLY A 221 6.24 3.04 16.77
C GLY A 221 4.72 2.97 16.65
N ILE A 222 4.07 3.71 15.72
CA ILE A 222 2.62 3.71 15.52
C ILE A 222 2.31 3.37 14.07
N LEU A 223 2.41 4.33 13.16
CA LEU A 223 2.33 4.13 11.70
C LEU A 223 3.72 4.19 11.10
N TYR A 224 3.98 3.37 10.11
CA TYR A 224 5.19 3.47 9.33
C TYR A 224 4.95 3.21 7.85
N LEU A 225 5.71 3.94 7.02
CA LEU A 225 5.78 3.77 5.57
C LEU A 225 7.13 3.14 5.23
N GLY A 226 7.16 2.37 4.17
CA GLY A 226 8.38 1.78 3.67
C GLY A 226 8.25 1.41 2.20
N TYR A 227 9.35 0.93 1.67
CA TYR A 227 9.38 0.37 0.33
C TYR A 227 10.28 -0.86 0.29
N ALA A 228 10.05 -1.69 -0.72
CA ALA A 228 10.95 -2.78 -1.08
C ALA A 228 11.11 -2.82 -2.60
N VAL A 229 12.27 -3.28 -3.06
CA VAL A 229 12.60 -3.45 -4.47
C VAL A 229 12.66 -4.94 -4.77
N LYS A 230 11.92 -5.42 -5.76
CA LYS A 230 12.06 -6.80 -6.23
C LYS A 230 13.40 -6.97 -6.93
N GLN A 231 14.20 -7.92 -6.46
CA GLN A 231 15.52 -8.15 -7.02
C GLN A 231 15.40 -8.65 -8.46
N VAL A 232 16.37 -8.30 -9.29
CA VAL A 232 16.55 -8.86 -10.60
C VAL A 232 17.28 -10.19 -10.41
N GLU A 233 16.74 -11.29 -10.90
CA GLU A 233 17.50 -12.54 -10.96
C GLU A 233 18.76 -12.30 -11.80
N GLU A 234 19.92 -12.27 -11.17
CA GLU A 234 21.18 -12.40 -11.92
C GLU A 234 21.18 -13.77 -12.58
N SER A 235 20.98 -13.80 -13.89
CA SER A 235 21.12 -15.02 -14.66
C SER A 235 22.49 -15.59 -14.36
N SER A 236 22.53 -16.77 -13.72
CA SER A 236 23.73 -17.56 -13.41
C SER A 236 24.43 -18.01 -14.71
N SER A 237 24.96 -17.07 -15.48
CA SER A 237 25.69 -17.33 -16.72
C SER A 237 27.19 -17.52 -16.52
N TYR A 238 27.68 -17.61 -15.28
CA TYR A 238 29.11 -17.77 -15.00
C TYR A 238 29.55 -19.20 -14.57
N ALA A 239 28.67 -20.19 -14.62
CA ALA A 239 29.00 -21.54 -14.11
C ALA A 239 29.37 -22.58 -15.22
N VAL A 240 29.57 -22.21 -16.47
CA VAL A 240 29.87 -23.19 -17.55
C VAL A 240 31.28 -23.07 -18.16
N SER A 241 32.07 -22.06 -17.79
CA SER A 241 33.39 -21.85 -18.45
C SER A 241 34.61 -22.48 -17.75
N SER A 242 34.47 -23.22 -16.63
CA SER A 242 35.65 -23.76 -15.91
C SER A 242 35.80 -25.29 -15.98
N ARG A 243 35.08 -26.01 -16.87
CA ARG A 243 35.22 -27.48 -17.00
C ARG A 243 35.77 -27.97 -18.36
N ALA A 244 36.30 -27.08 -19.18
CA ALA A 244 36.82 -27.49 -20.51
C ALA A 244 38.36 -27.48 -20.63
N GLU A 245 39.14 -27.23 -19.60
CA GLU A 245 40.61 -27.19 -19.72
C GLU A 245 41.36 -28.16 -18.80
N THR A 246 40.87 -29.37 -18.60
CA THR A 246 41.68 -30.40 -17.92
C THR A 246 41.47 -31.80 -18.55
N GLN A 247 41.63 -31.91 -19.86
CA GLN A 247 41.86 -33.21 -20.49
C GLN A 247 42.65 -33.01 -21.79
N THR A 248 43.92 -32.69 -21.67
CA THR A 248 44.95 -33.06 -22.65
C THR A 248 46.33 -32.78 -22.06
N ARG A 249 46.89 -33.77 -21.36
CA ARG A 249 48.30 -34.12 -21.29
C ARG A 249 48.48 -35.51 -20.68
#